data_951d72c944dfe86aaa9a6f799ebfa3f4
#
_entry.id   951d72c944dfe86aaa9a6f799ebfa3f4
#
_cell.length_a   1.000
_cell.length_b   1.000
_cell.length_c   1.000
_cell.angle_alpha   90.00
_cell.angle_beta   90.00
_cell.angle_gamma   90.00
#
_symmetry.space_group_name_H-M   'P 1'
#
loop_
_entity.id
_entity.type
_entity.pdbx_description
1 polymer ?
#
loop_
_entity_poly.entity_id
_entity_poly.type
_entity_poly.pdbx_seq_one_letter_code
_entity_poly.pdbx_strand_id
1 'polypeptide(L)'
;MNPVQIGRKRLSEIVWGIIDEKVGDFPYERIEKIIEEQQPLREQADYKTGSVPYDDAVELYKVVKFFQPKVIAEVGTFIGVSTRTMAEAAPGAMIYTCDVSNNITVSSDDILTSQFPKTPSHEMFGFLADKAVKVDLIYLDGRLSQQDVEPLNKIVHDRTIFVMDDFEGVEKGVVNAMMLESPSRALVYPREGRKTAISLPFTMLQVTSQEAT
;
A
#
# COMPACT_ATOMS: atom_id res chain seq x y z
N MET A 1 19.54 -23.15 -1.49
CA MET A 1 18.99 -21.77 -1.61
C MET A 1 20.07 -20.90 -2.25
N ASN A 2 19.76 -20.12 -3.29
CA ASN A 2 20.72 -19.27 -3.99
C ASN A 2 21.19 -18.12 -3.05
N PRO A 3 22.48 -17.72 -3.02
CA PRO A 3 22.98 -16.62 -2.20
C PRO A 3 22.19 -15.30 -2.34
N VAL A 4 21.67 -15.00 -3.53
CA VAL A 4 20.81 -13.82 -3.78
C VAL A 4 19.47 -13.92 -3.02
N GLN A 5 18.89 -15.12 -2.95
CA GLN A 5 17.64 -15.35 -2.20
C GLN A 5 17.86 -15.24 -0.69
N ILE A 6 19.01 -15.72 -0.20
CA ILE A 6 19.40 -15.57 1.22
C ILE A 6 19.53 -14.09 1.57
N GLY A 7 20.20 -13.31 0.72
CA GLY A 7 20.37 -11.87 0.93
C GLY A 7 19.04 -11.12 0.95
N ARG A 8 18.11 -11.44 0.05
CA ARG A 8 16.76 -10.84 -0.02
C ARG A 8 15.91 -11.17 1.20
N LYS A 9 15.92 -12.44 1.64
CA LYS A 9 15.19 -12.86 2.84
C LYS A 9 15.70 -12.11 4.07
N ARG A 10 17.01 -12.04 4.26
CA ARG A 10 17.62 -11.33 5.38
C ARG A 10 17.31 -9.83 5.37
N LEU A 11 17.31 -9.18 4.19
CA LEU A 11 16.92 -7.78 4.06
C LEU A 11 15.46 -7.58 4.52
N SER A 12 14.55 -8.45 4.08
CA SER A 12 13.14 -8.37 4.46
C SER A 12 12.96 -8.53 5.97
N GLU A 13 13.64 -9.48 6.59
CA GLU A 13 13.61 -9.69 8.06
C GLU A 13 14.10 -8.44 8.81
N ILE A 14 15.18 -7.80 8.33
CA ILE A 14 15.71 -6.58 8.93
C ILE A 14 14.71 -5.42 8.80
N VAL A 15 14.18 -5.18 7.61
CA VAL A 15 13.26 -4.06 7.37
C VAL A 15 11.99 -4.21 8.20
N TRP A 16 11.39 -5.40 8.22
CA TRP A 16 10.21 -5.64 9.04
C TRP A 16 10.52 -5.52 10.54
N GLY A 17 11.69 -5.98 11.01
CA GLY A 17 12.13 -5.81 12.39
C GLY A 17 12.25 -4.33 12.80
N ILE A 18 12.80 -3.49 11.92
CA ILE A 18 12.89 -2.05 12.17
C ILE A 18 11.48 -1.40 12.22
N ILE A 19 10.59 -1.79 11.30
CA ILE A 19 9.20 -1.29 11.31
C ILE A 19 8.52 -1.65 12.63
N ASP A 20 8.62 -2.90 13.09
CA ASP A 20 8.02 -3.34 14.35
C ASP A 20 8.57 -2.58 15.56
N GLU A 21 9.89 -2.44 15.64
CA GLU A 21 10.55 -1.73 16.74
C GLU A 21 10.11 -0.25 16.82
N LYS A 22 10.04 0.43 15.67
CA LYS A 22 9.72 1.86 15.62
C LYS A 22 8.23 2.16 15.78
N VAL A 23 7.36 1.27 15.30
CA VAL A 23 5.91 1.45 15.45
C VAL A 23 5.45 1.11 16.88
N GLY A 24 6.15 0.16 17.54
CA GLY A 24 5.84 -0.23 18.92
C GLY A 24 4.46 -0.88 19.08
N ASP A 25 3.85 -0.66 20.25
CA ASP A 25 2.53 -1.21 20.55
C ASP A 25 1.46 -0.64 19.63
N PHE A 26 0.62 -1.52 19.15
CA PHE A 26 -0.36 -1.25 18.09
C PHE A 26 -1.79 -1.28 18.65
N PRO A 27 -2.66 -0.32 18.27
CA PRO A 27 -4.06 -0.32 18.70
C PRO A 27 -4.88 -1.32 17.85
N TYR A 28 -4.72 -2.62 18.14
CA TYR A 28 -5.39 -3.71 17.39
C TYR A 28 -6.90 -3.53 17.32
N GLU A 29 -7.53 -3.04 18.39
CA GLU A 29 -8.98 -2.81 18.46
C GLU A 29 -9.47 -1.81 17.39
N ARG A 30 -8.62 -0.88 16.97
CA ARG A 30 -8.99 0.10 15.92
C ARG A 30 -9.12 -0.55 14.55
N ILE A 31 -8.25 -1.50 14.22
CA ILE A 31 -8.32 -2.23 12.95
C ILE A 31 -9.52 -3.18 12.95
N GLU A 32 -9.73 -3.90 14.06
CA GLU A 32 -10.92 -4.74 14.22
C GLU A 32 -12.20 -3.92 14.02
N LYS A 33 -12.28 -2.76 14.65
CA LYS A 33 -13.40 -1.83 14.51
C LYS A 33 -13.59 -1.35 13.06
N ILE A 34 -12.52 -1.00 12.34
CA ILE A 34 -12.61 -0.62 10.92
C ILE A 34 -13.22 -1.77 10.11
N ILE A 35 -12.76 -3.00 10.32
CA ILE A 35 -13.27 -4.18 9.61
C ILE A 35 -14.74 -4.43 9.93
N GLU A 36 -15.11 -4.36 11.22
CA GLU A 36 -16.50 -4.54 11.66
C GLU A 36 -17.44 -3.48 11.08
N GLU A 37 -17.05 -2.22 11.08
CA GLU A 37 -17.84 -1.11 10.52
C GLU A 37 -18.03 -1.25 9.00
N GLN A 38 -17.09 -1.88 8.28
CA GLN A 38 -17.21 -2.11 6.83
C GLN A 38 -17.95 -3.42 6.47
N GLN A 39 -18.18 -4.31 7.44
CA GLN A 39 -18.85 -5.58 7.20
C GLN A 39 -20.22 -5.44 6.53
N PRO A 40 -21.13 -4.50 6.91
CA PRO A 40 -22.40 -4.32 6.24
C PRO A 40 -22.27 -3.94 4.75
N LEU A 41 -21.25 -3.16 4.39
CA LEU A 41 -20.97 -2.80 3.00
C LEU A 41 -20.49 -4.01 2.20
N ARG A 42 -19.70 -4.89 2.80
CA ARG A 42 -19.26 -6.13 2.19
C ARG A 42 -20.43 -7.06 1.87
N GLU A 43 -21.43 -7.13 2.75
CA GLU A 43 -22.62 -7.95 2.54
C GLU A 43 -23.49 -7.45 1.39
N GLN A 44 -23.44 -6.14 1.12
CA GLN A 44 -24.20 -5.49 0.03
C GLN A 44 -23.42 -5.45 -1.29
N ALA A 45 -22.11 -5.73 -1.29
CA ALA A 45 -21.29 -5.68 -2.49
C ALA A 45 -21.61 -6.84 -3.45
N ASP A 46 -21.38 -6.61 -4.75
CA ASP A 46 -21.61 -7.61 -5.79
C ASP A 46 -20.74 -8.87 -5.62
N TYR A 47 -19.53 -8.71 -5.07
CA TYR A 47 -18.68 -9.81 -4.67
C TYR A 47 -18.28 -9.71 -3.19
N LYS A 48 -18.23 -10.86 -2.51
CA LYS A 48 -18.06 -10.93 -1.06
C LYS A 48 -16.62 -11.25 -0.63
N THR A 49 -15.71 -11.30 -1.58
CA THR A 49 -14.28 -11.51 -1.38
C THR A 49 -13.52 -10.28 -1.82
N GLY A 50 -12.26 -10.15 -1.45
CA GLY A 50 -11.39 -9.06 -1.93
C GLY A 50 -11.18 -7.92 -0.94
N SER A 51 -11.79 -7.94 0.24
CA SER A 51 -11.42 -7.01 1.31
C SER A 51 -10.14 -7.47 1.99
N VAL A 52 -9.27 -6.52 2.34
CA VAL A 52 -8.02 -6.77 3.07
C VAL A 52 -8.31 -7.52 4.38
N PRO A 53 -7.71 -8.69 4.61
CA PRO A 53 -7.88 -9.41 5.86
C PRO A 53 -7.18 -8.69 7.01
N TYR A 54 -7.57 -9.03 8.26
CA TYR A 54 -7.06 -8.37 9.45
C TYR A 54 -5.53 -8.31 9.51
N ASP A 55 -4.88 -9.42 9.26
CA ASP A 55 -3.42 -9.52 9.33
C ASP A 55 -2.70 -8.62 8.32
N ASP A 56 -3.21 -8.52 7.08
CA ASP A 56 -2.63 -7.66 6.05
C ASP A 56 -2.98 -6.19 6.31
N ALA A 57 -4.16 -5.89 6.89
CA ALA A 57 -4.49 -4.56 7.37
C ALA A 57 -3.54 -4.09 8.48
N VAL A 58 -3.14 -4.98 9.39
CA VAL A 58 -2.12 -4.70 10.42
C VAL A 58 -0.77 -4.39 9.79
N GLU A 59 -0.32 -5.18 8.82
CA GLU A 59 0.95 -4.92 8.12
C GLU A 59 0.90 -3.59 7.38
N LEU A 60 -0.19 -3.31 6.67
CA LEU A 60 -0.41 -2.03 5.99
C LEU A 60 -0.36 -0.85 6.97
N TYR A 61 -1.08 -0.95 8.09
CA TYR A 61 -1.02 0.07 9.14
C TYR A 61 0.40 0.33 9.61
N LYS A 62 1.17 -0.70 9.92
CA LYS A 62 2.55 -0.58 10.39
C LYS A 62 3.43 0.13 9.38
N VAL A 63 3.33 -0.24 8.10
CA VAL A 63 4.08 0.40 7.02
C VAL A 63 3.73 1.88 6.94
N VAL A 64 2.45 2.22 6.86
CA VAL A 64 1.99 3.61 6.75
C VAL A 64 2.37 4.41 7.99
N LYS A 65 2.22 3.84 9.18
CA LYS A 65 2.61 4.46 10.46
C LYS A 65 4.11 4.73 10.55
N PHE A 66 4.93 3.83 10.03
CA PHE A 66 6.39 3.98 10.01
C PHE A 66 6.83 5.10 9.05
N PHE A 67 6.30 5.12 7.83
CA PHE A 67 6.74 6.06 6.80
C PHE A 67 6.06 7.43 6.85
N GLN A 68 4.89 7.55 7.49
CA GLN A 68 4.11 8.78 7.63
C GLN A 68 3.95 9.56 6.31
N PRO A 69 3.40 8.92 5.24
CA PRO A 69 3.18 9.57 3.96
C PRO A 69 2.16 10.71 4.11
N LYS A 70 2.33 11.79 3.34
CA LYS A 70 1.40 12.91 3.29
C LYS A 70 0.39 12.75 2.14
N VAL A 71 0.82 12.10 1.07
CA VAL A 71 -0.02 11.82 -0.10
C VAL A 71 0.06 10.35 -0.42
N ILE A 72 -1.09 9.71 -0.46
CA ILE A 72 -1.26 8.29 -0.75
C ILE A 72 -2.09 8.13 -2.02
N ALA A 73 -1.69 7.23 -2.92
CA ALA A 73 -2.53 6.76 -4.01
C ALA A 73 -2.86 5.27 -3.80
N GLU A 74 -4.12 4.91 -3.91
CA GLU A 74 -4.60 3.54 -3.72
C GLU A 74 -5.30 3.04 -4.97
N VAL A 75 -4.92 1.85 -5.40
CA VAL A 75 -5.55 1.10 -6.50
C VAL A 75 -6.25 -0.12 -5.93
N GLY A 76 -7.58 -0.14 -6.03
CA GLY A 76 -8.42 -1.17 -5.41
C GLY A 76 -9.01 -0.71 -4.07
N THR A 77 -9.98 0.20 -4.11
CA THR A 77 -10.66 0.72 -2.90
C THR A 77 -11.62 -0.29 -2.29
N PHE A 78 -12.40 -0.93 -3.15
CA PHE A 78 -13.52 -1.79 -2.77
C PHE A 78 -14.40 -1.14 -1.68
N ILE A 79 -14.56 -1.76 -0.52
CA ILE A 79 -15.34 -1.22 0.60
C ILE A 79 -14.52 -0.30 1.53
N GLY A 80 -13.26 -0.03 1.23
CA GLY A 80 -12.43 0.98 1.91
C GLY A 80 -11.79 0.55 3.23
N VAL A 81 -11.62 -0.74 3.50
CA VAL A 81 -10.89 -1.20 4.70
C VAL A 81 -9.45 -0.70 4.67
N SER A 82 -8.74 -0.89 3.56
CA SER A 82 -7.36 -0.41 3.37
C SER A 82 -7.27 1.12 3.46
N THR A 83 -8.20 1.83 2.79
CA THR A 83 -8.25 3.30 2.82
C THR A 83 -8.37 3.83 4.26
N ARG A 84 -9.29 3.27 5.04
CA ARG A 84 -9.48 3.67 6.46
C ARG A 84 -8.31 3.26 7.34
N THR A 85 -7.72 2.10 7.08
CA THR A 85 -6.50 1.66 7.77
C THR A 85 -5.34 2.63 7.54
N MET A 86 -5.15 3.07 6.30
CA MET A 86 -4.10 4.06 5.97
C MET A 86 -4.37 5.42 6.59
N ALA A 87 -5.63 5.88 6.59
CA ALA A 87 -6.03 7.13 7.23
C ALA A 87 -5.81 7.12 8.74
N GLU A 88 -6.10 6.00 9.41
CA GLU A 88 -5.84 5.82 10.85
C GLU A 88 -4.33 5.83 11.14
N ALA A 89 -3.51 5.23 10.27
CA ALA A 89 -2.06 5.15 10.45
C ALA A 89 -1.35 6.48 10.20
N ALA A 90 -1.84 7.30 9.26
CA ALA A 90 -1.32 8.62 8.91
C ALA A 90 -2.43 9.67 8.90
N PRO A 91 -2.89 10.13 10.09
CA PRO A 91 -3.93 11.14 10.20
C PRO A 91 -3.53 12.43 9.46
N GLY A 92 -4.42 12.91 8.60
CA GLY A 92 -4.19 14.09 7.77
C GLY A 92 -3.48 13.83 6.44
N ALA A 93 -3.13 12.58 6.13
CA ALA A 93 -2.69 12.23 4.78
C ALA A 93 -3.85 12.38 3.79
N MET A 94 -3.55 12.94 2.59
CA MET A 94 -4.50 12.97 1.48
C MET A 94 -4.46 11.64 0.75
N ILE A 95 -5.58 10.95 0.66
CA ILE A 95 -5.69 9.63 -0.01
C ILE A 95 -6.50 9.79 -1.29
N TYR A 96 -5.88 9.51 -2.43
CA TYR A 96 -6.52 9.34 -3.72
C TYR A 96 -6.75 7.86 -3.95
N THR A 97 -7.99 7.44 -4.14
CA THR A 97 -8.33 6.02 -4.25
C THR A 97 -9.24 5.74 -5.43
N CYS A 98 -8.94 4.70 -6.21
CA CYS A 98 -9.73 4.30 -7.36
C CYS A 98 -10.12 2.83 -7.32
N ASP A 99 -11.26 2.54 -7.95
CA ASP A 99 -11.72 1.18 -8.19
C ASP A 99 -12.47 1.10 -9.51
N VAL A 100 -12.31 0.00 -10.23
CA VAL A 100 -13.07 -0.28 -11.46
C VAL A 100 -14.52 -0.65 -11.17
N SER A 101 -14.83 -1.01 -9.93
CA SER A 101 -16.19 -1.28 -9.45
C SER A 101 -16.88 -0.01 -8.96
N ASN A 102 -18.19 -0.12 -8.73
CA ASN A 102 -18.99 0.95 -8.15
C ASN A 102 -19.15 0.85 -6.62
N ASN A 103 -18.46 -0.11 -6.01
CA ASN A 103 -18.62 -0.42 -4.57
C ASN A 103 -17.82 0.52 -3.65
N ILE A 104 -17.24 1.58 -4.20
CA ILE A 104 -16.50 2.55 -3.39
C ILE A 104 -17.46 3.22 -2.42
N THR A 105 -17.26 2.96 -1.14
CA THR A 105 -17.95 3.67 -0.08
C THR A 105 -16.98 3.89 1.08
N VAL A 106 -16.17 4.92 0.98
CA VAL A 106 -15.43 5.42 2.13
C VAL A 106 -16.19 6.63 2.64
N SER A 107 -17.00 6.44 3.67
CA SER A 107 -17.68 7.55 4.34
C SER A 107 -17.04 7.77 5.71
N SER A 108 -16.29 8.84 5.83
CA SER A 108 -15.92 9.41 7.12
C SER A 108 -15.57 10.87 6.88
N ASP A 109 -16.23 11.76 7.60
CA ASP A 109 -15.95 13.20 7.54
C ASP A 109 -14.51 13.53 8.01
N ASP A 110 -13.86 12.59 8.69
CA ASP A 110 -12.53 12.74 9.25
C ASP A 110 -11.39 12.28 8.32
N ILE A 111 -11.71 11.70 7.15
CA ILE A 111 -10.72 11.18 6.21
C ILE A 111 -10.60 12.08 4.99
N LEU A 112 -9.40 12.59 4.73
CA LEU A 112 -9.12 13.36 3.52
C LEU A 112 -8.97 12.41 2.33
N THR A 113 -10.08 12.20 1.60
CA THR A 113 -10.10 11.31 0.43
C THR A 113 -10.60 11.99 -0.82
N SER A 114 -10.01 11.61 -1.96
CA SER A 114 -10.56 11.85 -3.29
C SER A 114 -10.82 10.51 -3.96
N GLN A 115 -12.08 10.18 -4.20
CA GLN A 115 -12.52 8.87 -4.67
C GLN A 115 -12.80 8.89 -6.16
N PHE A 116 -12.35 7.86 -6.87
CA PHE A 116 -12.52 7.66 -8.30
C PHE A 116 -13.24 6.33 -8.56
N PRO A 117 -14.60 6.29 -8.40
CA PRO A 117 -15.40 5.10 -8.69
C PRO A 117 -15.45 4.82 -10.19
N LYS A 118 -15.52 3.54 -10.57
CA LYS A 118 -15.54 3.07 -11.97
C LYS A 118 -14.40 3.62 -12.81
N THR A 119 -13.25 3.87 -12.15
CA THR A 119 -12.10 4.52 -12.77
C THR A 119 -10.91 3.59 -12.71
N PRO A 120 -10.30 3.24 -13.85
CA PRO A 120 -9.06 2.48 -13.85
C PRO A 120 -7.89 3.33 -13.34
N SER A 121 -6.87 2.66 -12.81
CA SER A 121 -5.71 3.28 -12.16
C SER A 121 -5.01 4.34 -13.02
N HIS A 122 -4.85 4.08 -14.32
CA HIS A 122 -4.16 5.01 -15.23
C HIS A 122 -4.88 6.36 -15.38
N GLU A 123 -6.21 6.40 -15.26
CA GLU A 123 -6.98 7.65 -15.29
C GLU A 123 -6.79 8.45 -14.00
N MET A 124 -6.81 7.79 -12.82
CA MET A 124 -6.49 8.45 -11.56
C MET A 124 -5.04 8.97 -11.56
N PHE A 125 -4.08 8.15 -11.98
CA PHE A 125 -2.69 8.58 -12.08
C PHE A 125 -2.51 9.73 -13.08
N GLY A 126 -3.24 9.71 -14.22
CA GLY A 126 -3.29 10.81 -15.18
C GLY A 126 -3.79 12.10 -14.55
N PHE A 127 -4.89 12.04 -13.81
CA PHE A 127 -5.42 13.19 -13.05
C PHE A 127 -4.39 13.76 -12.07
N LEU A 128 -3.70 12.91 -11.30
CA LEU A 128 -2.65 13.33 -10.37
C LEU A 128 -1.47 13.98 -11.10
N ALA A 129 -1.05 13.40 -12.22
CA ALA A 129 0.02 13.93 -13.07
C ALA A 129 -0.32 15.32 -13.63
N ASP A 130 -1.55 15.52 -14.11
CA ASP A 130 -2.04 16.80 -14.64
C ASP A 130 -2.09 17.88 -13.55
N LYS A 131 -2.33 17.49 -12.31
CA LYS A 131 -2.30 18.38 -11.13
C LYS A 131 -0.91 18.54 -10.52
N ALA A 132 0.12 17.94 -11.12
CA ALA A 132 1.49 17.91 -10.61
C ALA A 132 1.59 17.39 -9.15
N VAL A 133 0.68 16.52 -8.75
CA VAL A 133 0.68 15.89 -7.43
C VAL A 133 1.80 14.86 -7.38
N LYS A 134 2.66 14.91 -6.35
CA LYS A 134 3.64 13.88 -6.05
C LYS A 134 3.14 13.00 -4.92
N VAL A 135 3.34 11.69 -5.07
CA VAL A 135 2.79 10.67 -4.18
C VAL A 135 3.91 10.05 -3.34
N ASP A 136 3.73 10.01 -2.03
CA ASP A 136 4.71 9.44 -1.09
C ASP A 136 4.58 7.92 -0.98
N LEU A 137 3.33 7.41 -1.01
CA LEU A 137 3.04 5.99 -0.92
C LEU A 137 1.98 5.59 -1.95
N ILE A 138 2.22 4.50 -2.67
CA ILE A 138 1.27 3.90 -3.59
C ILE A 138 0.93 2.50 -3.09
N TYR A 139 -0.33 2.29 -2.72
CA TYR A 139 -0.88 0.99 -2.32
C TYR A 139 -1.56 0.32 -3.51
N LEU A 140 -1.15 -0.89 -3.82
CA LEU A 140 -1.59 -1.65 -4.98
C LEU A 140 -2.31 -2.94 -4.54
N ASP A 141 -3.61 -2.87 -4.42
CA ASP A 141 -4.53 -4.01 -4.28
C ASP A 141 -5.28 -4.29 -5.61
N GLY A 142 -4.87 -3.65 -6.68
CA GLY A 142 -5.26 -3.90 -8.06
C GLY A 142 -4.05 -4.18 -8.93
N ARG A 143 -4.27 -4.68 -10.16
CA ARG A 143 -3.20 -4.92 -11.14
C ARG A 143 -2.89 -3.65 -11.91
N LEU A 144 -1.61 -3.32 -11.99
CA LEU A 144 -1.12 -2.33 -12.93
C LEU A 144 -1.18 -2.88 -14.37
N SER A 145 -1.34 -1.99 -15.31
CA SER A 145 -1.33 -2.25 -16.75
C SER A 145 -0.23 -1.42 -17.43
N GLN A 146 0.02 -1.69 -18.69
CA GLN A 146 0.96 -0.89 -19.49
C GLN A 146 0.56 0.60 -19.56
N GLN A 147 -0.75 0.90 -19.46
CA GLN A 147 -1.28 2.26 -19.49
C GLN A 147 -0.93 3.07 -18.23
N ASP A 148 -0.65 2.38 -17.11
CA ASP A 148 -0.28 3.02 -15.85
C ASP A 148 1.16 3.56 -15.86
N VAL A 149 2.05 3.02 -16.69
CA VAL A 149 3.50 3.28 -16.62
C VAL A 149 3.83 4.76 -16.80
N GLU A 150 3.29 5.39 -17.84
CA GLU A 150 3.60 6.79 -18.12
C GLU A 150 3.08 7.76 -17.04
N PRO A 151 1.78 7.75 -16.66
CA PRO A 151 1.28 8.64 -15.64
C PRO A 151 1.88 8.33 -14.26
N LEU A 152 2.16 7.07 -13.94
CA LEU A 152 2.82 6.67 -12.70
C LEU A 152 4.20 7.32 -12.57
N ASN A 153 5.01 7.29 -13.63
CA ASN A 153 6.34 7.93 -13.63
C ASN A 153 6.30 9.45 -13.40
N LYS A 154 5.18 10.09 -13.73
CA LYS A 154 5.00 11.55 -13.51
C LYS A 154 4.66 11.89 -12.06
N ILE A 155 4.04 10.98 -11.31
CA ILE A 155 3.58 11.22 -9.93
C ILE A 155 4.56 10.72 -8.87
N VAL A 156 5.45 9.78 -9.20
CA VAL A 156 6.46 9.29 -8.26
C VAL A 156 7.62 10.27 -8.09
N HIS A 157 8.34 10.12 -7.00
CA HIS A 157 9.61 10.79 -6.71
C HIS A 157 10.61 9.77 -6.11
N ASP A 158 11.81 10.20 -5.81
CA ASP A 158 12.93 9.36 -5.34
C ASP A 158 12.71 8.70 -3.98
N ARG A 159 11.67 9.11 -3.25
CA ARG A 159 11.27 8.55 -1.94
C ARG A 159 9.92 7.86 -1.97
N THR A 160 9.24 7.76 -3.11
CA THR A 160 7.95 7.08 -3.21
C THR A 160 8.09 5.60 -2.85
N ILE A 161 7.20 5.11 -2.01
CA ILE A 161 7.12 3.72 -1.55
C ILE A 161 5.97 3.05 -2.28
N PHE A 162 6.16 1.80 -2.71
CA PHE A 162 5.06 0.96 -3.16
C PHE A 162 4.79 -0.13 -2.13
N VAL A 163 3.53 -0.28 -1.79
CA VAL A 163 3.03 -1.39 -0.96
C VAL A 163 2.12 -2.22 -1.84
N MET A 164 2.36 -3.52 -1.91
CA MET A 164 1.67 -4.43 -2.82
C MET A 164 0.98 -5.52 -2.03
N ASP A 165 -0.31 -5.67 -2.23
CA ASP A 165 -1.10 -6.75 -1.65
C ASP A 165 -1.13 -8.00 -2.54
N ASP A 166 -1.64 -9.12 -2.00
CA ASP A 166 -1.71 -10.42 -2.67
C ASP A 166 -0.36 -10.86 -3.30
N PHE A 167 0.72 -10.70 -2.55
CA PHE A 167 2.06 -11.09 -2.99
C PHE A 167 2.28 -12.59 -2.78
N GLU A 168 1.49 -13.41 -3.49
CA GLU A 168 1.58 -14.86 -3.46
C GLU A 168 1.37 -15.46 -4.86
N GLY A 169 2.13 -16.50 -5.20
CA GLY A 169 2.01 -17.17 -6.50
C GLY A 169 2.18 -16.22 -7.69
N VAL A 170 1.25 -16.29 -8.66
CA VAL A 170 1.20 -15.41 -9.84
C VAL A 170 0.08 -14.36 -9.67
N GLU A 171 -0.15 -13.94 -8.46
CA GLU A 171 -1.19 -12.96 -8.13
C GLU A 171 -0.76 -11.51 -8.42
N LYS A 172 -1.67 -10.59 -8.19
CA LYS A 172 -1.49 -9.16 -8.56
C LYS A 172 -0.25 -8.52 -7.95
N GLY A 173 0.08 -8.83 -6.70
CA GLY A 173 1.26 -8.27 -6.04
C GLY A 173 2.56 -8.65 -6.72
N VAL A 174 2.72 -9.90 -7.15
CA VAL A 174 3.92 -10.35 -7.89
C VAL A 174 4.01 -9.70 -9.26
N VAL A 175 2.88 -9.56 -9.97
CA VAL A 175 2.85 -8.90 -11.29
C VAL A 175 3.24 -7.42 -11.13
N ASN A 176 2.70 -6.72 -10.14
CA ASN A 176 3.05 -5.34 -9.86
C ASN A 176 4.54 -5.18 -9.53
N ALA A 177 5.11 -6.08 -8.71
CA ALA A 177 6.54 -6.05 -8.39
C ALA A 177 7.42 -6.22 -9.64
N MET A 178 7.04 -7.09 -10.57
CA MET A 178 7.77 -7.26 -11.83
C MET A 178 7.71 -5.99 -12.70
N MET A 179 6.56 -5.31 -12.75
CA MET A 179 6.40 -4.05 -13.50
C MET A 179 7.16 -2.88 -12.86
N LEU A 180 7.36 -2.90 -11.54
CA LEU A 180 8.04 -1.87 -10.76
C LEU A 180 9.52 -2.20 -10.50
N GLU A 181 10.04 -3.29 -11.05
CA GLU A 181 11.44 -3.69 -10.86
C GLU A 181 12.38 -2.60 -11.36
N SER A 182 13.31 -2.19 -10.50
CA SER A 182 14.29 -1.16 -10.79
C SER A 182 15.58 -1.41 -10.03
N PRO A 183 16.75 -1.17 -10.64
CA PRO A 183 18.05 -1.28 -9.94
C PRO A 183 18.20 -0.35 -8.73
N SER A 184 17.38 0.72 -8.66
CA SER A 184 17.40 1.69 -7.56
C SER A 184 16.48 1.33 -6.39
N ARG A 185 15.81 0.18 -6.43
CA ARG A 185 14.80 -0.20 -5.45
C ARG A 185 15.07 -1.60 -4.88
N ALA A 186 14.76 -1.75 -3.60
CA ALA A 186 14.76 -3.03 -2.92
C ALA A 186 13.32 -3.55 -2.79
N LEU A 187 13.12 -4.82 -3.05
CA LEU A 187 11.88 -5.52 -2.76
C LEU A 187 12.00 -6.22 -1.40
N VAL A 188 11.14 -5.81 -0.48
CA VAL A 188 10.95 -6.42 0.83
C VAL A 188 9.79 -7.40 0.71
N TYR A 189 10.07 -8.68 0.90
CA TYR A 189 9.09 -9.75 0.77
C TYR A 189 8.15 -9.77 1.97
N PRO A 190 6.93 -10.31 1.80
CA PRO A 190 6.02 -10.55 2.90
C PRO A 190 6.64 -11.43 3.98
N ARG A 191 6.17 -11.28 5.21
CA ARG A 191 6.44 -12.22 6.29
C ARG A 191 5.76 -13.56 6.03
N GLU A 192 6.18 -14.58 6.72
CA GLU A 192 5.52 -15.89 6.65
C GLU A 192 4.03 -15.76 7.02
N GLY A 193 3.17 -16.29 6.17
CA GLY A 193 1.71 -16.23 6.33
C GLY A 193 1.08 -14.86 6.04
N ARG A 194 1.84 -13.88 5.51
CA ARG A 194 1.37 -12.55 5.09
C ARG A 194 1.51 -12.37 3.58
N LYS A 195 0.79 -11.40 3.03
CA LYS A 195 0.75 -11.13 1.59
C LYS A 195 1.24 -9.74 1.20
N THR A 196 1.57 -8.90 2.16
CA THR A 196 1.99 -7.52 1.93
C THR A 196 3.49 -7.44 1.65
N ALA A 197 3.87 -6.98 0.45
CA ALA A 197 5.25 -6.68 0.07
C ALA A 197 5.47 -5.17 -0.06
N ILE A 198 6.73 -4.74 0.09
CA ILE A 198 7.10 -3.32 -0.01
C ILE A 198 8.23 -3.16 -1.02
N SER A 199 8.13 -2.17 -1.92
CA SER A 199 9.25 -1.75 -2.75
C SER A 199 9.74 -0.38 -2.28
N LEU A 200 11.00 -0.35 -1.84
CA LEU A 200 11.66 0.82 -1.23
C LEU A 200 12.81 1.32 -2.10
N PRO A 201 13.01 2.63 -2.25
CA PRO A 201 14.24 3.18 -2.78
C PRO A 201 15.46 2.77 -1.92
N PHE A 202 16.57 2.38 -2.53
CA PHE A 202 17.79 2.03 -1.78
C PHE A 202 18.31 3.17 -0.91
N THR A 203 18.08 4.42 -1.29
CA THR A 203 18.43 5.60 -0.50
C THR A 203 17.78 5.62 0.88
N MET A 204 16.61 5.03 1.03
CA MET A 204 15.90 4.94 2.32
C MET A 204 16.49 3.86 3.23
N LEU A 205 17.12 2.82 2.69
CA LEU A 205 17.76 1.76 3.47
C LEU A 205 19.10 2.21 4.09
N GLN A 206 19.73 3.24 3.55
CA GLN A 206 21.01 3.76 4.07
C GLN A 206 20.82 4.58 5.35
N VAL A 207 19.68 5.22 5.53
CA VAL A 207 19.38 6.05 6.72
C VAL A 207 19.19 5.19 7.97
N THR A 208 18.62 4.00 7.83
CA THR A 208 18.38 3.08 8.94
C THR A 208 19.65 2.45 9.53
N SER A 209 20.75 2.42 8.77
CA SER A 209 22.04 1.88 9.23
C SER A 209 22.89 2.87 10.03
N GLN A 210 22.61 4.19 9.93
CA GLN A 210 23.35 5.22 10.68
C GLN A 210 22.71 5.55 12.04
N GLU A 211 21.44 5.22 12.24
CA GLU A 211 20.78 5.41 13.54
C GLU A 211 20.95 4.22 14.49
N ALA A 212 21.58 3.14 14.03
CA ALA A 212 21.82 1.91 14.80
C ALA A 212 23.25 1.83 15.40
N THR A 213 24.04 2.91 15.33
CA THR A 213 25.35 3.06 15.96
C THR A 213 25.33 4.14 17.02
#